data_023dd93ba0b2c0bf55cf09439fac6587
#
_entry.id   023dd93ba0b2c0bf55cf09439fac6587
#
_cell.length_a   1.000
_cell.length_b   1.000
_cell.length_c   1.000
_cell.angle_alpha   90.00
_cell.angle_beta   90.00
_cell.angle_gamma   90.00
#
_symmetry.space_group_name_H-M   'P 1'
#
loop_
_entity.id
_entity.type
_entity.pdbx_description
1 polymer ?
#
loop_
_entity_poly.entity_id
_entity_poly.type
_entity_poly.pdbx_seq_one_letter_code
_entity_poly.pdbx_strand_id
1 'polypeptide(L)'
;MSILKKGMQGVPVKRLQEKLGIDADGIFGSGTEKAVREAQAAAGLSVDGIAGPDTFTALGLNELVLLRVGTRGDTVKKLQTALGIDADGKFGPGTEKAVKEFQTSNGLDADGLAGPETLAKLDAFAEMTEETVAKAAVQPDETGFESEPMPGLNGSQVVAGSTIDVPEEKSVWGRVKGWFS
;
A
#
# COMPACT_ATOMS: atom_id res chain seq x y z
N MET A 1 2.12 -1.08 0.67
CA MET A 1 1.73 -1.88 1.86
C MET A 1 0.43 -2.56 1.51
N SER A 2 0.30 -3.88 1.69
CA SER A 2 -0.87 -4.62 1.15
C SER A 2 -1.99 -4.89 2.17
N ILE A 3 -1.78 -4.61 3.44
CA ILE A 3 -2.76 -4.77 4.52
C ILE A 3 -2.52 -3.76 5.63
N LEU A 4 -3.59 -3.37 6.33
CA LEU A 4 -3.55 -2.62 7.59
C LEU A 4 -4.24 -3.46 8.68
N LYS A 5 -3.61 -3.54 9.85
CA LYS A 5 -4.10 -4.32 10.98
C LYS A 5 -3.70 -3.69 12.32
N LYS A 6 -4.30 -4.16 13.39
CA LYS A 6 -4.00 -3.71 14.76
C LYS A 6 -2.50 -3.66 15.06
N GLY A 7 -2.05 -2.57 15.66
CA GLY A 7 -0.66 -2.28 15.98
C GLY A 7 0.10 -1.52 14.89
N MET A 8 -0.51 -1.31 13.71
CA MET A 8 0.07 -0.46 12.67
C MET A 8 -0.31 1.00 12.89
N GLN A 9 0.52 1.91 12.35
CA GLN A 9 0.29 3.35 12.45
C GLN A 9 0.82 4.07 11.21
N GLY A 10 0.37 5.30 11.02
CA GLY A 10 0.82 6.18 9.93
C GLY A 10 -0.33 6.64 9.03
N VAL A 11 0.03 7.39 7.98
CA VAL A 11 -0.91 8.02 7.05
C VAL A 11 -1.92 7.04 6.43
N PRO A 12 -1.54 5.82 5.99
CA PRO A 12 -2.52 4.88 5.45
C PRO A 12 -3.60 4.47 6.48
N VAL A 13 -3.23 4.39 7.78
CA VAL A 13 -4.20 4.13 8.86
C VAL A 13 -5.12 5.32 9.04
N LYS A 14 -4.58 6.54 9.04
CA LYS A 14 -5.36 7.78 9.13
C LYS A 14 -6.39 7.87 8.01
N ARG A 15 -5.99 7.64 6.77
CA ARG A 15 -6.91 7.62 5.61
C ARG A 15 -8.02 6.57 5.76
N LEU A 16 -7.68 5.37 6.27
CA LEU A 16 -8.66 4.35 6.57
C LEU A 16 -9.66 4.80 7.64
N GLN A 17 -9.19 5.43 8.72
CA GLN A 17 -10.03 5.95 9.80
C GLN A 17 -10.96 7.07 9.31
N GLU A 18 -10.45 8.02 8.53
CA GLU A 18 -11.24 9.08 7.89
C GLU A 18 -12.37 8.47 7.03
N LYS A 19 -12.06 7.44 6.27
CA LYS A 19 -13.04 6.76 5.43
C LYS A 19 -14.07 5.98 6.22
N LEU A 20 -13.69 5.44 7.36
CA LEU A 20 -14.59 4.76 8.31
C LEU A 20 -15.42 5.74 9.17
N GLY A 21 -15.13 7.05 9.09
CA GLY A 21 -15.84 8.07 9.86
C GLY A 21 -15.56 8.02 11.35
N ILE A 22 -14.39 7.54 11.75
CA ILE A 22 -13.92 7.48 13.14
C ILE A 22 -12.78 8.47 13.36
N ASP A 23 -12.36 8.66 14.62
CA ASP A 23 -11.21 9.50 14.94
C ASP A 23 -9.95 9.04 14.20
N ALA A 24 -9.34 9.96 13.45
CA ALA A 24 -8.23 9.67 12.55
C ALA A 24 -6.90 10.01 13.21
N ASP A 25 -6.58 9.30 14.30
CA ASP A 25 -5.33 9.44 15.05
C ASP A 25 -4.12 8.78 14.34
N GLY A 26 -4.37 8.05 13.27
CA GLY A 26 -3.35 7.32 12.53
C GLY A 26 -2.83 6.06 13.24
N ILE A 27 -3.49 5.61 14.32
CA ILE A 27 -3.11 4.42 15.08
C ILE A 27 -4.18 3.34 14.91
N PHE A 28 -3.85 2.19 14.36
CA PHE A 28 -4.78 1.08 14.23
C PHE A 28 -4.96 0.38 15.58
N GLY A 29 -5.83 0.94 16.39
CA GLY A 29 -6.21 0.41 17.69
C GLY A 29 -7.41 -0.54 17.62
N SER A 30 -7.97 -0.88 18.80
CA SER A 30 -9.18 -1.72 18.90
C SER A 30 -10.42 -1.04 18.32
N GLY A 31 -10.51 0.30 18.39
CA GLY A 31 -11.60 1.07 17.78
C GLY A 31 -11.57 0.96 16.25
N THR A 32 -10.40 1.12 15.65
CA THR A 32 -10.21 0.94 14.20
C THR A 32 -10.50 -0.50 13.76
N GLU A 33 -10.01 -1.50 14.52
CA GLU A 33 -10.30 -2.91 14.24
C GLU A 33 -11.80 -3.20 14.23
N LYS A 34 -12.53 -2.67 15.22
CA LYS A 34 -13.99 -2.81 15.30
C LYS A 34 -14.68 -2.18 14.09
N ALA A 35 -14.33 -0.94 13.74
CA ALA A 35 -14.91 -0.25 12.60
C ALA A 35 -14.61 -0.98 11.27
N VAL A 36 -13.41 -1.55 11.11
CA VAL A 36 -13.08 -2.39 9.95
C VAL A 36 -13.97 -3.63 9.90
N ARG A 37 -14.20 -4.33 11.01
CA ARG A 37 -15.10 -5.49 11.05
C ARG A 37 -16.55 -5.12 10.67
N GLU A 38 -17.03 -3.98 11.14
CA GLU A 38 -18.36 -3.48 10.80
C GLU A 38 -18.47 -3.17 9.31
N ALA A 39 -17.46 -2.50 8.74
CA ALA A 39 -17.40 -2.22 7.31
C ALA A 39 -17.31 -3.49 6.45
N GLN A 40 -16.50 -4.47 6.87
CA GLN A 40 -16.41 -5.77 6.20
C GLN A 40 -17.76 -6.50 6.22
N ALA A 41 -18.45 -6.53 7.36
CA ALA A 41 -19.78 -7.14 7.47
C ALA A 41 -20.80 -6.44 6.54
N ALA A 42 -20.79 -5.10 6.51
CA ALA A 42 -21.67 -4.31 5.63
C ALA A 42 -21.40 -4.56 4.14
N ALA A 43 -20.14 -4.82 3.78
CA ALA A 43 -19.72 -5.12 2.41
C ALA A 43 -19.82 -6.62 2.03
N GLY A 44 -20.27 -7.49 2.97
CA GLY A 44 -20.34 -8.94 2.74
C GLY A 44 -18.98 -9.63 2.61
N LEU A 45 -17.93 -9.02 3.14
CA LEU A 45 -16.57 -9.55 3.13
C LEU A 45 -16.31 -10.45 4.37
N SER A 46 -15.20 -11.18 4.36
CA SER A 46 -14.73 -11.89 5.54
C SER A 46 -14.42 -10.91 6.67
N VAL A 47 -15.06 -11.11 7.84
CA VAL A 47 -14.98 -10.21 9.00
C VAL A 47 -13.78 -10.61 9.88
N ASP A 48 -12.59 -10.29 9.44
CA ASP A 48 -11.32 -10.60 10.13
C ASP A 48 -10.69 -9.41 10.87
N GLY A 49 -11.18 -8.18 10.60
CA GLY A 49 -10.66 -6.95 11.19
C GLY A 49 -9.31 -6.51 10.59
N ILE A 50 -8.92 -7.09 9.45
CA ILE A 50 -7.73 -6.72 8.70
C ILE A 50 -8.16 -6.01 7.41
N ALA A 51 -7.78 -4.74 7.25
CA ALA A 51 -8.07 -4.03 6.03
C ALA A 51 -7.07 -4.44 4.94
N GLY A 52 -7.51 -5.28 4.05
CA GLY A 52 -6.78 -5.75 2.86
C GLY A 52 -7.36 -5.19 1.57
N PRO A 53 -6.86 -5.64 0.40
CA PRO A 53 -7.30 -5.13 -0.91
C PRO A 53 -8.82 -5.16 -1.11
N ASP A 54 -9.50 -6.23 -0.74
CA ASP A 54 -10.97 -6.32 -0.86
C ASP A 54 -11.67 -5.27 0.03
N THR A 55 -11.16 -5.05 1.25
CA THR A 55 -11.66 -4.02 2.17
C THR A 55 -11.39 -2.62 1.62
N PHE A 56 -10.18 -2.36 1.08
CA PHE A 56 -9.86 -1.08 0.47
C PHE A 56 -10.72 -0.77 -0.74
N THR A 57 -10.93 -1.75 -1.62
CA THR A 57 -11.81 -1.62 -2.78
C THR A 57 -13.25 -1.33 -2.35
N ALA A 58 -13.79 -2.07 -1.36
CA ALA A 58 -15.14 -1.87 -0.85
C ALA A 58 -15.33 -0.48 -0.21
N LEU A 59 -14.28 0.05 0.43
CA LEU A 59 -14.29 1.38 1.01
C LEU A 59 -13.95 2.49 0.00
N GLY A 60 -13.55 2.17 -1.23
CA GLY A 60 -13.10 3.14 -2.23
C GLY A 60 -11.74 3.79 -1.88
N LEU A 61 -10.91 3.10 -1.10
CA LEU A 61 -9.52 3.46 -0.78
C LEU A 61 -8.58 2.82 -1.82
N ASN A 62 -8.84 3.10 -3.06
CA ASN A 62 -8.18 2.44 -4.19
C ASN A 62 -6.67 2.73 -4.25
N GLU A 63 -6.24 3.87 -3.72
CA GLU A 63 -4.84 4.25 -3.59
C GLU A 63 -4.03 3.34 -2.64
N LEU A 64 -4.70 2.61 -1.76
CA LEU A 64 -4.07 1.66 -0.83
C LEU A 64 -4.05 0.22 -1.37
N VAL A 65 -4.71 -0.04 -2.50
CA VAL A 65 -4.76 -1.38 -3.10
C VAL A 65 -3.41 -1.75 -3.68
N LEU A 66 -2.83 -2.84 -3.20
CA LEU A 66 -1.61 -3.43 -3.72
C LEU A 66 -1.73 -4.96 -3.71
N LEU A 67 -1.74 -5.56 -4.89
CA LEU A 67 -1.79 -7.00 -5.07
C LEU A 67 -0.39 -7.54 -5.41
N ARG A 68 0.01 -8.60 -4.71
CA ARG A 68 1.31 -9.25 -4.87
C ARG A 68 1.24 -10.72 -4.46
N VAL A 69 2.30 -11.46 -4.71
CA VAL A 69 2.41 -12.87 -4.27
C VAL A 69 2.01 -13.02 -2.80
N GLY A 70 1.08 -13.94 -2.55
CA GLY A 70 0.49 -14.21 -1.24
C GLY A 70 -0.82 -13.47 -0.98
N THR A 71 -1.20 -12.47 -1.78
CA THR A 71 -2.52 -11.82 -1.69
C THR A 71 -3.60 -12.80 -2.17
N ARG A 72 -4.78 -12.72 -1.57
CA ARG A 72 -5.95 -13.54 -1.92
C ARG A 72 -7.22 -12.70 -1.80
N GLY A 73 -8.25 -13.10 -2.54
CA GLY A 73 -9.58 -12.50 -2.44
C GLY A 73 -10.20 -12.18 -3.79
N ASP A 74 -11.33 -11.48 -3.75
CA ASP A 74 -12.11 -11.17 -4.94
C ASP A 74 -11.44 -10.10 -5.82
N THR A 75 -10.68 -9.17 -5.22
CA THR A 75 -9.87 -8.22 -5.97
C THR A 75 -8.79 -8.94 -6.80
N VAL A 76 -8.20 -10.04 -6.29
CA VAL A 76 -7.26 -10.86 -7.05
C VAL A 76 -7.96 -11.59 -8.20
N LYS A 77 -9.16 -12.16 -7.97
CA LYS A 77 -9.95 -12.77 -9.05
C LYS A 77 -10.27 -11.78 -10.16
N LYS A 78 -10.67 -10.55 -9.78
CA LYS A 78 -10.94 -9.47 -10.73
C LYS A 78 -9.70 -9.15 -11.58
N LEU A 79 -8.51 -9.07 -10.96
CA LEU A 79 -7.25 -8.89 -11.67
C LEU A 79 -6.95 -10.06 -12.62
N GLN A 80 -7.06 -11.29 -12.16
CA GLN A 80 -6.80 -12.49 -12.97
C GLN A 80 -7.72 -12.57 -14.18
N THR A 81 -9.00 -12.27 -13.99
CA THR A 81 -9.98 -12.19 -15.09
C THR A 81 -9.59 -11.12 -16.10
N ALA A 82 -9.17 -9.93 -15.63
CA ALA A 82 -8.74 -8.83 -16.50
C ALA A 82 -7.45 -9.15 -17.28
N LEU A 83 -6.57 -9.96 -16.71
CA LEU A 83 -5.37 -10.46 -17.37
C LEU A 83 -5.61 -11.67 -18.28
N GLY A 84 -6.85 -12.22 -18.32
CA GLY A 84 -7.20 -13.38 -19.12
C GLY A 84 -6.58 -14.68 -18.65
N ILE A 85 -6.27 -14.81 -17.37
CA ILE A 85 -5.72 -16.02 -16.75
C ILE A 85 -6.75 -16.67 -15.81
N ASP A 86 -6.45 -17.88 -15.31
CA ASP A 86 -7.32 -18.59 -14.37
C ASP A 86 -7.54 -17.76 -13.09
N ALA A 87 -8.82 -17.49 -12.78
CA ALA A 87 -9.23 -16.61 -11.69
C ALA A 87 -9.51 -17.40 -10.39
N ASP A 88 -8.47 -18.03 -9.85
CA ASP A 88 -8.55 -18.80 -8.59
C ASP A 88 -8.56 -17.92 -7.33
N GLY A 89 -8.37 -16.61 -7.48
CA GLY A 89 -8.33 -15.63 -6.38
C GLY A 89 -7.08 -15.72 -5.52
N LYS A 90 -6.01 -16.35 -6.00
CA LYS A 90 -4.73 -16.45 -5.31
C LYS A 90 -3.64 -15.83 -6.17
N PHE A 91 -3.02 -14.78 -5.68
CA PHE A 91 -1.88 -14.17 -6.37
C PHE A 91 -0.64 -15.04 -6.14
N GLY A 92 -0.43 -15.98 -7.05
CA GLY A 92 0.73 -16.88 -7.08
C GLY A 92 1.76 -16.42 -8.11
N PRO A 93 2.84 -17.25 -8.31
CA PRO A 93 3.88 -16.95 -9.31
C PRO A 93 3.35 -16.84 -10.74
N GLY A 94 2.28 -17.57 -11.10
CA GLY A 94 1.62 -17.45 -12.39
C GLY A 94 0.95 -16.10 -12.60
N THR A 95 0.27 -15.58 -11.57
CA THR A 95 -0.33 -14.24 -11.59
C THR A 95 0.76 -13.17 -11.64
N GLU A 96 1.83 -13.31 -10.85
CA GLU A 96 2.98 -12.39 -10.89
C GLU A 96 3.58 -12.28 -12.30
N LYS A 97 3.80 -13.43 -12.96
CA LYS A 97 4.32 -13.48 -14.32
C LYS A 97 3.38 -12.73 -15.28
N ALA A 98 2.08 -12.99 -15.24
CA ALA A 98 1.10 -12.31 -16.08
C ALA A 98 1.07 -10.79 -15.83
N VAL A 99 1.22 -10.36 -14.56
CA VAL A 99 1.33 -8.93 -14.21
C VAL A 99 2.58 -8.33 -14.84
N LYS A 100 3.74 -8.96 -14.74
CA LYS A 100 5.00 -8.49 -15.37
C LYS A 100 4.89 -8.36 -16.88
N GLU A 101 4.28 -9.35 -17.53
CA GLU A 101 4.03 -9.31 -18.98
C GLU A 101 3.10 -8.16 -19.36
N PHE A 102 2.04 -7.94 -18.59
CA PHE A 102 1.12 -6.83 -18.77
C PHE A 102 1.82 -5.48 -18.55
N GLN A 103 2.60 -5.34 -17.48
CA GLN A 103 3.37 -4.13 -17.18
C GLN A 103 4.34 -3.78 -18.33
N THR A 104 5.10 -4.77 -18.81
CA THR A 104 6.00 -4.59 -19.96
C THR A 104 5.25 -4.11 -21.20
N SER A 105 4.10 -4.72 -21.50
CA SER A 105 3.29 -4.38 -22.68
C SER A 105 2.69 -2.97 -22.61
N ASN A 106 2.53 -2.43 -21.40
CA ASN A 106 1.97 -1.09 -21.17
C ASN A 106 3.04 -0.03 -20.83
N GLY A 107 4.33 -0.36 -20.94
CA GLY A 107 5.44 0.55 -20.66
C GLY A 107 5.60 0.91 -19.17
N LEU A 108 5.14 0.02 -18.28
CA LEU A 108 5.30 0.15 -16.84
C LEU A 108 6.52 -0.64 -16.36
N ASP A 109 7.00 -0.33 -15.15
CA ASP A 109 8.03 -1.14 -14.49
C ASP A 109 7.49 -2.55 -14.20
N ALA A 110 8.18 -3.57 -14.74
CA ALA A 110 7.76 -4.97 -14.61
C ALA A 110 8.20 -5.57 -13.27
N ASP A 111 7.74 -4.99 -12.18
CA ASP A 111 8.03 -5.42 -10.80
C ASP A 111 7.15 -6.59 -10.32
N GLY A 112 6.05 -6.86 -11.03
CA GLY A 112 5.08 -7.91 -10.68
C GLY A 112 4.13 -7.52 -9.56
N LEU A 113 4.08 -6.25 -9.19
CA LEU A 113 3.16 -5.69 -8.20
C LEU A 113 1.99 -5.02 -8.91
N ALA A 114 0.77 -5.45 -8.66
CA ALA A 114 -0.40 -4.77 -9.20
C ALA A 114 -0.88 -3.71 -8.20
N GLY A 115 -0.26 -2.54 -8.26
CA GLY A 115 -0.64 -1.33 -7.55
C GLY A 115 -1.59 -0.45 -8.39
N PRO A 116 -1.98 0.74 -7.86
CA PRO A 116 -2.92 1.64 -8.54
C PRO A 116 -2.51 1.98 -9.98
N GLU A 117 -1.23 2.18 -10.25
CA GLU A 117 -0.72 2.49 -11.59
C GLU A 117 -0.95 1.34 -12.58
N THR A 118 -0.66 0.10 -12.17
CA THR A 118 -0.90 -1.10 -12.98
C THR A 118 -2.39 -1.36 -13.16
N LEU A 119 -3.17 -1.23 -12.08
CA LEU A 119 -4.61 -1.45 -12.10
C LEU A 119 -5.37 -0.43 -12.95
N ALA A 120 -4.91 0.83 -12.97
CA ALA A 120 -5.50 1.89 -13.80
C ALA A 120 -5.39 1.64 -15.31
N LYS A 121 -4.50 0.73 -15.74
CA LYS A 121 -4.38 0.31 -17.15
C LYS A 121 -5.32 -0.83 -17.53
N LEU A 122 -6.06 -1.36 -16.57
CA LEU A 122 -7.04 -2.45 -16.77
C LEU A 122 -8.46 -1.89 -16.72
N ASP A 123 -9.24 -2.08 -17.79
CA ASP A 123 -10.62 -1.61 -17.88
C ASP A 123 -11.51 -2.14 -16.73
N ALA A 124 -11.16 -3.31 -16.20
CA ALA A 124 -11.87 -3.90 -15.08
C ALA A 124 -11.76 -3.07 -13.78
N PHE A 125 -10.80 -2.15 -13.70
CA PHE A 125 -10.54 -1.29 -12.55
C PHE A 125 -10.75 0.19 -12.92
N ALA A 126 -11.87 0.50 -13.59
CA ALA A 126 -12.21 1.86 -14.00
C ALA A 126 -12.28 2.86 -12.83
N GLU A 127 -12.41 2.39 -11.60
CA GLU A 127 -12.32 3.16 -10.36
C GLU A 127 -10.89 3.63 -10.02
N MET A 128 -9.87 3.06 -10.65
CA MET A 128 -8.47 3.46 -10.53
C MET A 128 -8.17 4.60 -11.50
N THR A 129 -8.45 5.81 -11.09
CA THR A 129 -8.21 7.03 -11.89
C THR A 129 -6.77 7.54 -11.74
N GLU A 130 -6.35 8.46 -12.59
CA GLU A 130 -5.06 9.17 -12.44
C GLU A 130 -4.95 9.89 -11.09
N GLU A 131 -6.07 10.38 -10.55
CA GLU A 131 -6.13 10.96 -9.20
C GLU A 131 -5.82 9.92 -8.11
N THR A 132 -6.31 8.69 -8.28
CA THR A 132 -6.01 7.57 -7.37
C THR A 132 -4.53 7.22 -7.42
N VAL A 133 -3.94 7.17 -8.61
CA VAL A 133 -2.50 6.93 -8.79
C VAL A 133 -1.68 8.04 -8.14
N ALA A 134 -2.08 9.31 -8.33
CA ALA A 134 -1.41 10.45 -7.70
C ALA A 134 -1.50 10.44 -6.17
N LYS A 135 -2.61 9.97 -5.61
CA LYS A 135 -2.78 9.81 -4.16
C LYS A 135 -1.99 8.62 -3.58
N ALA A 136 -1.70 7.61 -4.40
CA ALA A 136 -0.87 6.48 -4.00
C ALA A 136 0.61 6.86 -3.90
N ALA A 137 1.06 7.85 -4.67
CA ALA A 137 2.37 8.45 -4.52
C ALA A 137 2.45 9.17 -3.16
N VAL A 138 3.55 8.92 -2.42
CA VAL A 138 3.77 9.59 -1.12
C VAL A 138 3.87 11.09 -1.35
N GLN A 139 2.96 11.86 -0.75
CA GLN A 139 3.01 13.32 -0.82
C GLN A 139 4.23 13.83 -0.03
N PRO A 140 4.93 14.87 -0.53
CA PRO A 140 6.16 15.38 0.12
C PRO A 140 5.97 15.85 1.57
N ASP A 141 4.76 16.24 1.94
CA ASP A 141 4.37 16.66 3.30
C ASP A 141 4.00 15.48 4.22
N GLU A 142 3.85 14.27 3.68
CA GLU A 142 3.63 13.04 4.45
C GLU A 142 4.94 12.42 4.98
N THR A 143 6.10 12.99 4.66
CA THR A 143 7.43 12.53 5.13
C THR A 143 7.75 12.93 6.56
N GLY A 144 6.86 13.60 7.26
CA GLY A 144 6.96 13.90 8.69
C GLY A 144 6.77 12.66 9.57
N PHE A 145 7.57 11.62 9.34
CA PHE A 145 7.68 10.51 10.26
C PHE A 145 8.63 10.90 11.40
N GLU A 146 8.18 11.78 12.28
CA GLU A 146 8.80 11.91 13.58
C GLU A 146 8.40 10.66 14.38
N SER A 147 9.34 9.73 14.49
CA SER A 147 9.26 8.68 15.51
C SER A 147 9.28 9.38 16.87
N GLU A 148 8.11 9.59 17.46
CA GLU A 148 8.06 10.01 18.86
C GLU A 148 8.81 8.97 19.70
N PRO A 149 9.73 9.42 20.58
CA PRO A 149 10.46 8.50 21.45
C PRO A 149 9.46 7.81 22.36
N MET A 150 9.50 6.49 22.40
CA MET A 150 8.72 5.68 23.33
C MET A 150 8.84 6.22 24.75
N PRO A 151 7.75 6.59 25.43
CA PRO A 151 7.82 6.97 26.83
C PRO A 151 8.13 5.73 27.68
N GLY A 152 9.32 5.66 28.23
CA GLY A 152 9.64 4.75 29.31
C GLY A 152 10.80 3.77 29.10
N LEU A 153 12.00 4.27 28.86
CA LEU A 153 13.19 3.59 29.35
C LEU A 153 14.13 4.65 29.97
N ASN A 154 13.88 4.91 31.22
CA ASN A 154 14.84 5.61 32.08
C ASN A 154 16.01 4.66 32.32
N GLY A 155 17.17 5.02 31.85
CA GLY A 155 18.37 4.23 32.09
C GLY A 155 19.58 4.82 31.38
N SER A 156 20.21 5.77 32.08
CA SER A 156 21.54 6.35 31.78
C SER A 156 22.52 5.35 31.17
N GLN A 157 23.08 5.67 30.02
CA GLN A 157 24.52 5.74 29.85
C GLN A 157 24.87 6.42 28.53
N VAL A 158 25.35 7.64 28.67
CA VAL A 158 26.06 8.35 27.61
C VAL A 158 27.44 7.67 27.51
N VAL A 159 27.70 6.95 26.44
CA VAL A 159 29.07 6.61 26.07
C VAL A 159 29.49 7.59 24.97
N ALA A 160 30.30 8.51 25.35
CA ALA A 160 30.99 9.41 24.45
C ALA A 160 31.95 8.63 23.54
N GLY A 161 31.93 8.95 22.25
CA GLY A 161 33.05 8.74 21.37
C GLY A 161 32.94 7.59 20.38
N SER A 162 32.43 7.88 19.21
CA SER A 162 32.99 7.44 17.92
C SER A 162 32.31 8.20 16.81
N THR A 163 33.00 9.18 16.28
CA THR A 163 32.72 9.74 14.96
C THR A 163 32.92 8.64 13.92
N ILE A 164 31.83 8.10 13.40
CA ILE A 164 31.88 7.28 12.20
C ILE A 164 31.81 8.27 11.04
N ASP A 165 32.93 8.46 10.38
CA ASP A 165 33.02 9.13 9.09
C ASP A 165 32.20 8.31 8.09
N VAL A 166 31.01 8.81 7.71
CA VAL A 166 30.20 8.21 6.66
C VAL A 166 30.70 8.82 5.35
N PRO A 167 31.29 8.04 4.43
CA PRO A 167 31.66 8.58 3.13
C PRO A 167 30.38 9.01 2.41
N GLU A 168 30.39 10.24 1.88
CA GLU A 168 29.37 10.79 0.99
C GLU A 168 29.20 9.87 -0.22
N GLU A 169 28.30 8.90 -0.14
CA GLU A 169 27.84 8.20 -1.32
C GLU A 169 26.83 9.06 -2.05
N LYS A 170 27.28 9.47 -3.22
CA LYS A 170 26.57 10.26 -4.23
C LYS A 170 25.16 9.74 -4.44
N SER A 171 24.21 10.60 -4.15
CA SER A 171 22.79 10.40 -4.37
C SER A 171 22.52 9.82 -5.77
N VAL A 172 21.76 8.74 -5.82
CA VAL A 172 21.36 8.02 -7.04
C VAL A 172 20.38 8.85 -7.90
N TRP A 173 20.01 10.04 -7.45
CA TRP A 173 19.10 10.98 -8.11
C TRP A 173 19.74 11.87 -9.17
N GLY A 174 21.04 11.72 -9.44
CA GLY A 174 21.79 12.50 -10.43
C GLY A 174 21.74 12.01 -11.88
N ARG A 175 21.00 10.95 -12.21
CA ARG A 175 21.05 10.32 -13.56
C ARG A 175 19.83 10.53 -14.46
N VAL A 176 18.92 11.42 -14.12
CA VAL A 176 17.73 11.69 -14.97
C VAL A 176 17.79 13.05 -15.68
N LYS A 177 18.97 13.65 -15.86
CA LYS A 177 19.15 14.84 -16.70
C LYS A 177 20.09 14.52 -17.86
N GLY A 178 19.57 13.93 -18.92
CA GLY A 178 20.38 13.69 -20.12
C GLY A 178 19.69 13.00 -21.28
N TRP A 179 18.36 13.13 -21.41
CA TRP A 179 17.67 12.58 -22.59
C TRP A 179 16.65 13.56 -23.18
N PHE A 180 17.05 14.82 -23.35
CA PHE A 180 16.43 15.75 -24.29
C PHE A 180 17.53 16.65 -24.84
N SER A 181 18.14 16.23 -25.91
CA SER A 181 18.74 17.04 -26.97
C SER A 181 18.83 16.19 -28.22
#